data_a9970aa0e35345993c2cc3f1b01aee33
#
_entry.id   a9970aa0e35345993c2cc3f1b01aee33
#
_cell.length_a   1.000
_cell.length_b   1.000
_cell.length_c   1.000
_cell.angle_alpha   90.00
_cell.angle_beta   90.00
_cell.angle_gamma   90.00
#
_symmetry.space_group_name_H-M   'P 1'
#
loop_
_entity.id
_entity.type
_entity.pdbx_description
1 polymer ?
#
loop_
_entity_poly.entity_id
_entity_poly.type
_entity_poly.pdbx_seq_one_letter_code
_entity_poly.pdbx_strand_id
1 'polypeptide(L)'
;MNSISLSDISEAQVILKEVLVETPTVQMKSDRWEGILPDIKGGAIKMELFQQAGSFKARGAYLGIQQISEREKLKGVVAASGGNHALAVAWAAKKAGVSAKIAMPKATDEMRINGCHALGAEVILCRDIADAFSKMETCASDEGRTIMHPFEGRHMTLGSATCGAEFVTAHPEIDLFIIPVGGGGLISGMATAIKLIKSEAIVIGVEPYGADSMFQSLKAGTAVKLDKVNTIADSLGSPLAMPYSYEFVRRHVDQILRIEDDEMCKSMRTYQDILKITAEPACAAALAALVGPAKELAIGKQVGLIACGSNISLDRYHAILDASG
;
A
#
# COMPACT_ATOMS: atom_id res chain seq x y z
N MET A 1 1.59 13.53 20.81
CA MET A 1 1.65 12.58 19.68
C MET A 1 0.46 12.81 18.78
N ASN A 2 0.68 12.92 17.47
CA ASN A 2 -0.42 13.16 16.53
C ASN A 2 -1.30 11.92 16.44
N SER A 3 -2.47 11.94 17.05
CA SER A 3 -3.52 10.95 16.84
C SER A 3 -4.30 11.28 15.57
N ILE A 4 -4.90 10.28 14.95
CA ILE A 4 -5.91 10.44 13.90
C ILE A 4 -7.26 10.12 14.55
N SER A 5 -8.23 11.00 14.35
CA SER A 5 -9.59 10.87 14.85
C SER A 5 -10.58 10.52 13.72
N LEU A 6 -11.79 10.10 14.07
CA LEU A 6 -12.87 9.89 13.08
C LEU A 6 -13.23 11.20 12.35
N SER A 7 -13.09 12.36 12.99
CA SER A 7 -13.30 13.67 12.32
C SER A 7 -12.24 13.90 11.24
N ASP A 8 -10.95 13.66 11.54
CA ASP A 8 -9.89 13.78 10.56
C ASP A 8 -10.14 12.87 9.33
N ILE A 9 -10.61 11.65 9.57
CA ILE A 9 -10.92 10.69 8.50
C ILE A 9 -12.08 11.19 7.65
N SER A 10 -13.15 11.68 8.29
CA SER A 10 -14.33 12.23 7.59
C SER A 10 -13.96 13.45 6.74
N GLU A 11 -13.16 14.37 7.26
CA GLU A 11 -12.67 15.54 6.52
C GLU A 11 -11.82 15.13 5.31
N ALA A 12 -10.94 14.14 5.49
CA ALA A 12 -10.15 13.58 4.39
C ALA A 12 -11.02 12.90 3.33
N GLN A 13 -12.07 12.17 3.74
CA GLN A 13 -13.03 11.56 2.81
C GLN A 13 -13.75 12.62 1.96
N VAL A 14 -14.14 13.75 2.55
CA VAL A 14 -14.76 14.87 1.81
C VAL A 14 -13.80 15.40 0.73
N ILE A 15 -12.53 15.63 1.08
CA ILE A 15 -11.51 16.10 0.11
C ILE A 15 -11.29 15.08 -1.01
N LEU A 16 -11.25 13.80 -0.68
CA LEU A 16 -10.92 12.74 -1.61
C LEU A 16 -12.08 12.35 -2.54
N LYS A 17 -13.34 12.49 -2.09
CA LYS A 17 -14.55 12.07 -2.82
C LYS A 17 -14.64 12.64 -4.24
N GLU A 18 -14.17 13.87 -4.44
CA GLU A 18 -14.25 14.57 -5.73
C GLU A 18 -13.24 14.05 -6.77
N VAL A 19 -12.23 13.29 -6.34
CA VAL A 19 -11.09 12.92 -7.19
C VAL A 19 -10.80 11.44 -7.25
N LEU A 20 -11.21 10.68 -6.23
CA LEU A 20 -10.99 9.24 -6.13
C LEU A 20 -12.16 8.44 -6.70
N VAL A 21 -11.87 7.20 -7.01
CA VAL A 21 -12.87 6.17 -7.31
C VAL A 21 -13.34 5.56 -5.98
N GLU A 22 -14.64 5.42 -5.80
CA GLU A 22 -15.18 4.54 -4.76
C GLU A 22 -14.95 3.10 -5.21
N THR A 23 -13.84 2.51 -4.75
CA THR A 23 -13.44 1.19 -5.19
C THR A 23 -14.40 0.12 -4.68
N PRO A 24 -14.81 -0.85 -5.53
CA PRO A 24 -15.74 -1.90 -5.11
C PRO A 24 -15.12 -2.86 -4.11
N THR A 25 -15.99 -3.64 -3.46
CA THR A 25 -15.63 -4.85 -2.75
C THR A 25 -16.14 -6.08 -3.51
N VAL A 26 -15.36 -7.16 -3.52
CA VAL A 26 -15.71 -8.43 -4.14
C VAL A 26 -15.87 -9.49 -3.05
N GLN A 27 -17.04 -10.14 -3.02
CA GLN A 27 -17.34 -11.20 -2.05
C GLN A 27 -16.56 -12.49 -2.35
N MET A 28 -15.96 -13.08 -1.33
CA MET A 28 -15.31 -14.40 -1.40
C MET A 28 -16.32 -15.51 -1.12
N LYS A 29 -17.38 -15.59 -1.92
CA LYS A 29 -18.54 -16.47 -1.66
C LYS A 29 -18.97 -17.35 -2.85
N SER A 30 -18.26 -17.30 -3.97
CA SER A 30 -18.62 -18.13 -5.12
C SER A 30 -17.98 -19.52 -5.02
N ASP A 31 -18.57 -20.51 -5.69
CA ASP A 31 -18.04 -21.87 -5.80
C ASP A 31 -16.60 -21.93 -6.35
N ARG A 32 -16.17 -20.85 -7.02
CA ARG A 32 -14.79 -20.72 -7.51
C ARG A 32 -13.72 -20.70 -6.40
N TRP A 33 -14.12 -20.35 -5.17
CA TRP A 33 -13.23 -20.32 -4.01
C TRP A 33 -13.19 -21.66 -3.25
N GLU A 34 -14.04 -22.61 -3.63
CA GLU A 34 -14.10 -23.93 -3.01
C GLU A 34 -12.76 -24.66 -3.12
N GLY A 35 -12.30 -25.24 -2.03
CA GLY A 35 -11.00 -25.91 -1.95
C GLY A 35 -9.78 -24.98 -1.91
N ILE A 36 -9.95 -23.64 -2.05
CA ILE A 36 -8.87 -22.65 -1.99
C ILE A 36 -8.84 -21.97 -0.62
N LEU A 37 -9.98 -21.44 -0.19
CA LEU A 37 -10.07 -20.73 1.09
C LEU A 37 -10.16 -21.71 2.28
N PRO A 38 -9.65 -21.31 3.45
CA PRO A 38 -9.97 -22.02 4.69
C PRO A 38 -11.49 -21.98 4.97
N ASP A 39 -11.94 -22.73 5.97
CA ASP A 39 -13.34 -22.76 6.41
C ASP A 39 -13.73 -21.43 7.10
N ILE A 40 -13.76 -20.36 6.31
CA ILE A 40 -14.22 -19.03 6.74
C ILE A 40 -15.74 -18.94 6.66
N LYS A 41 -16.35 -18.13 7.52
CA LYS A 41 -17.79 -17.86 7.48
C LYS A 41 -18.20 -17.06 6.24
N GLY A 42 -17.27 -16.28 5.67
CA GLY A 42 -17.42 -15.45 4.50
C GLY A 42 -16.35 -14.36 4.46
N GLY A 43 -16.39 -13.50 3.47
CA GLY A 43 -15.46 -12.39 3.41
C GLY A 43 -15.55 -11.56 2.16
N ALA A 44 -14.82 -10.44 2.16
CA ALA A 44 -14.75 -9.49 1.06
C ALA A 44 -13.32 -9.02 0.79
N ILE A 45 -13.06 -8.64 -0.46
CA ILE A 45 -11.79 -8.06 -0.90
C ILE A 45 -12.05 -6.62 -1.32
N LYS A 46 -11.42 -5.63 -0.69
CA LYS A 46 -11.45 -4.22 -1.09
C LYS A 46 -10.49 -4.01 -2.26
N MET A 47 -11.01 -3.56 -3.41
CA MET A 47 -10.30 -3.56 -4.70
C MET A 47 -9.56 -2.24 -4.95
N GLU A 48 -8.61 -1.86 -4.12
CA GLU A 48 -7.81 -0.63 -4.27
C GLU A 48 -6.86 -0.64 -5.49
N LEU A 49 -6.69 -1.78 -6.12
CA LEU A 49 -6.01 -1.87 -7.41
C LEU A 49 -6.76 -1.13 -8.53
N PHE A 50 -8.07 -0.85 -8.37
CA PHE A 50 -8.87 -0.04 -9.29
C PHE A 50 -8.87 1.45 -8.95
N GLN A 51 -8.17 1.86 -7.91
CA GLN A 51 -8.05 3.26 -7.55
C GLN A 51 -7.25 4.05 -8.62
N GLN A 52 -7.38 5.36 -8.62
CA GLN A 52 -6.55 6.25 -9.41
C GLN A 52 -5.05 5.88 -9.27
N ALA A 53 -4.31 6.00 -10.34
CA ALA A 53 -2.92 5.55 -10.42
C ALA A 53 -2.69 4.06 -10.05
N GLY A 54 -3.73 3.22 -10.15
CA GLY A 54 -3.64 1.76 -10.01
C GLY A 54 -3.33 1.25 -8.61
N SER A 55 -3.50 2.04 -7.55
CA SER A 55 -3.25 1.62 -6.17
C SER A 55 -3.80 2.58 -5.12
N PHE A 56 -3.93 2.10 -3.87
CA PHE A 56 -4.32 2.90 -2.70
C PHE A 56 -3.48 4.16 -2.47
N LYS A 57 -2.25 4.21 -3.04
CA LYS A 57 -1.30 5.33 -2.85
C LYS A 57 -1.84 6.68 -3.29
N ALA A 58 -2.77 6.70 -4.24
CA ALA A 58 -3.43 7.92 -4.71
C ALA A 58 -4.09 8.72 -3.57
N ARG A 59 -4.64 8.03 -2.56
CA ARG A 59 -5.30 8.63 -1.40
C ARG A 59 -4.37 9.55 -0.62
N GLY A 60 -3.25 9.00 -0.15
CA GLY A 60 -2.26 9.75 0.63
C GLY A 60 -1.49 10.77 -0.19
N ALA A 61 -1.16 10.47 -1.45
CA ALA A 61 -0.46 11.39 -2.33
C ALA A 61 -1.28 12.67 -2.59
N TYR A 62 -2.59 12.51 -2.88
CA TYR A 62 -3.45 13.67 -3.11
C TYR A 62 -3.66 14.50 -1.85
N LEU A 63 -3.94 13.86 -0.69
CA LEU A 63 -4.07 14.57 0.58
C LEU A 63 -2.79 15.34 0.94
N GLY A 64 -1.62 14.74 0.72
CA GLY A 64 -0.35 15.41 0.98
C GLY A 64 -0.21 16.69 0.16
N ILE A 65 -0.56 16.66 -1.14
CA ILE A 65 -0.50 17.85 -1.99
C ILE A 65 -1.55 18.90 -1.62
N GLN A 66 -2.73 18.50 -1.14
CA GLN A 66 -3.75 19.44 -0.69
C GLN A 66 -3.37 20.16 0.61
N GLN A 67 -2.50 19.57 1.43
CA GLN A 67 -2.09 20.12 2.71
C GLN A 67 -0.91 21.09 2.63
N ILE A 68 -0.18 21.15 1.50
CA ILE A 68 0.90 22.12 1.33
C ILE A 68 0.36 23.51 0.96
N SER A 69 1.07 24.54 1.39
CA SER A 69 0.71 25.94 1.12
C SER A 69 0.79 26.27 -0.37
N GLU A 70 0.09 27.32 -0.82
CA GLU A 70 0.17 27.80 -2.21
C GLU A 70 1.61 28.16 -2.61
N ARG A 71 2.42 28.67 -1.68
CA ARG A 71 3.85 28.95 -1.91
C ARG A 71 4.64 27.66 -2.20
N GLU A 72 4.35 26.57 -1.48
CA GLU A 72 4.98 25.26 -1.71
C GLU A 72 4.50 24.63 -3.01
N LYS A 73 3.20 24.77 -3.36
CA LYS A 73 2.67 24.31 -4.65
C LYS A 73 3.38 24.95 -5.83
N LEU A 74 3.72 26.25 -5.74
CA LEU A 74 4.49 26.95 -6.78
C LEU A 74 5.90 26.38 -6.96
N LYS A 75 6.51 25.83 -5.91
CA LYS A 75 7.81 25.15 -5.96
C LYS A 75 7.69 23.72 -6.50
N GLY A 76 6.54 23.11 -6.31
CA GLY A 76 6.27 21.74 -6.70
C GLY A 76 6.66 20.70 -5.66
N VAL A 77 6.44 19.44 -6.02
CA VAL A 77 6.72 18.29 -5.14
C VAL A 77 7.82 17.40 -5.71
N VAL A 78 8.42 16.59 -4.85
CA VAL A 78 9.41 15.58 -5.23
C VAL A 78 9.18 14.29 -4.45
N ALA A 79 9.39 13.15 -5.10
CA ALA A 79 9.31 11.83 -4.47
C ALA A 79 10.44 10.92 -4.94
N ALA A 80 10.81 9.95 -4.11
CA ALA A 80 11.70 8.85 -4.46
C ALA A 80 10.92 7.55 -4.46
N SER A 81 10.71 6.94 -5.62
CA SER A 81 10.01 5.66 -5.74
C SER A 81 10.10 5.11 -7.16
N GLY A 82 10.33 3.80 -7.31
CA GLY A 82 10.15 3.06 -8.56
C GLY A 82 8.82 2.31 -8.65
N GLY A 83 7.87 2.52 -7.72
CA GLY A 83 6.64 1.75 -7.63
C GLY A 83 5.36 2.59 -7.64
N ASN A 84 4.33 2.09 -6.97
CA ASN A 84 3.00 2.68 -6.88
C ASN A 84 2.99 4.15 -6.42
N HIS A 85 3.92 4.52 -5.53
CA HIS A 85 3.99 5.88 -5.02
C HIS A 85 4.42 6.89 -6.09
N ALA A 86 5.31 6.50 -7.01
CA ALA A 86 5.74 7.33 -8.13
C ALA A 86 4.54 7.77 -8.99
N LEU A 87 3.74 6.79 -9.42
CA LEU A 87 2.53 7.03 -10.21
C LEU A 87 1.49 7.84 -9.44
N ALA A 88 1.32 7.55 -8.15
CA ALA A 88 0.37 8.26 -7.30
C ALA A 88 0.72 9.73 -7.10
N VAL A 89 2.01 10.07 -6.87
CA VAL A 89 2.46 11.47 -6.76
C VAL A 89 2.35 12.19 -8.09
N ALA A 90 2.75 11.56 -9.19
CA ALA A 90 2.61 12.13 -10.54
C ALA A 90 1.14 12.43 -10.87
N TRP A 91 0.23 11.49 -10.58
CA TRP A 91 -1.21 11.67 -10.77
C TRP A 91 -1.77 12.79 -9.88
N ALA A 92 -1.45 12.77 -8.60
CA ALA A 92 -1.95 13.75 -7.65
C ALA A 92 -1.46 15.18 -7.97
N ALA A 93 -0.21 15.32 -8.39
CA ALA A 93 0.37 16.58 -8.81
C ALA A 93 -0.31 17.12 -10.08
N LYS A 94 -0.50 16.27 -11.11
CA LYS A 94 -1.26 16.63 -12.32
C LYS A 94 -2.66 17.10 -11.98
N LYS A 95 -3.37 16.36 -11.09
CA LYS A 95 -4.74 16.69 -10.68
C LYS A 95 -4.83 18.01 -9.92
N ALA A 96 -3.80 18.35 -9.15
CA ALA A 96 -3.71 19.60 -8.38
C ALA A 96 -3.05 20.78 -9.14
N GLY A 97 -2.58 20.57 -10.36
CA GLY A 97 -1.87 21.60 -11.14
C GLY A 97 -0.47 21.94 -10.56
N VAL A 98 0.16 21.00 -9.88
CA VAL A 98 1.47 21.15 -9.22
C VAL A 98 2.54 20.39 -10.00
N SER A 99 3.75 20.98 -10.17
CA SER A 99 4.85 20.25 -10.83
C SER A 99 5.42 19.14 -9.93
N ALA A 100 5.72 17.97 -10.52
CA ALA A 100 6.30 16.84 -9.81
C ALA A 100 7.63 16.41 -10.41
N LYS A 101 8.61 16.09 -9.56
CA LYS A 101 9.83 15.37 -9.91
C LYS A 101 9.82 14.01 -9.22
N ILE A 102 10.11 12.95 -9.97
CA ILE A 102 10.14 11.59 -9.45
C ILE A 102 11.52 11.00 -9.67
N ALA A 103 12.28 10.84 -8.59
CA ALA A 103 13.54 10.13 -8.62
C ALA A 103 13.27 8.62 -8.48
N MET A 104 13.77 7.82 -9.43
CA MET A 104 13.53 6.37 -9.45
C MET A 104 14.74 5.58 -9.96
N PRO A 105 14.93 4.34 -9.50
CA PRO A 105 15.99 3.47 -9.99
C PRO A 105 15.88 3.25 -11.50
N LYS A 106 17.02 3.15 -12.20
CA LYS A 106 17.08 2.81 -13.65
C LYS A 106 16.45 1.44 -13.97
N ALA A 107 16.46 0.52 -13.00
CA ALA A 107 15.87 -0.81 -13.13
C ALA A 107 14.34 -0.82 -12.92
N THR A 108 13.70 0.34 -12.76
CA THR A 108 12.24 0.47 -12.65
C THR A 108 11.57 0.00 -13.95
N ASP A 109 10.45 -0.71 -13.81
CA ASP A 109 9.63 -1.14 -14.94
C ASP A 109 9.28 0.06 -15.86
N GLU A 110 9.52 -0.09 -17.16
CA GLU A 110 9.28 0.96 -18.15
C GLU A 110 7.83 1.46 -18.17
N MET A 111 6.88 0.60 -17.87
CA MET A 111 5.47 0.98 -17.75
C MET A 111 5.28 2.06 -16.67
N ARG A 112 5.99 1.96 -15.53
CA ARG A 112 5.91 2.94 -14.45
C ARG A 112 6.63 4.24 -14.81
N ILE A 113 7.79 4.17 -15.50
CA ILE A 113 8.52 5.35 -16.01
C ILE A 113 7.64 6.11 -17.00
N ASN A 114 7.12 5.41 -18.01
CA ASN A 114 6.25 5.97 -19.04
C ASN A 114 4.94 6.52 -18.46
N GLY A 115 4.38 5.82 -17.45
CA GLY A 115 3.21 6.29 -16.72
C GLY A 115 3.44 7.63 -16.00
N CYS A 116 4.59 7.82 -15.36
CA CYS A 116 4.95 9.10 -14.75
C CYS A 116 5.10 10.22 -15.79
N HIS A 117 5.75 9.96 -16.92
CA HIS A 117 5.84 10.93 -18.03
C HIS A 117 4.48 11.30 -18.60
N ALA A 118 3.60 10.32 -18.84
CA ALA A 118 2.24 10.56 -19.34
C ALA A 118 1.38 11.39 -18.36
N LEU A 119 1.71 11.33 -17.07
CA LEU A 119 1.10 12.16 -16.04
C LEU A 119 1.75 13.54 -15.91
N GLY A 120 2.78 13.84 -16.70
CA GLY A 120 3.46 15.14 -16.73
C GLY A 120 4.54 15.33 -15.68
N ALA A 121 4.98 14.27 -15.01
CA ALA A 121 6.08 14.34 -14.07
C ALA A 121 7.44 14.32 -14.78
N GLU A 122 8.40 15.06 -14.24
CA GLU A 122 9.81 14.93 -14.60
C GLU A 122 10.40 13.69 -13.91
N VAL A 123 10.89 12.73 -14.67
CA VAL A 123 11.52 11.50 -14.14
C VAL A 123 13.03 11.67 -14.11
N ILE A 124 13.63 11.40 -12.95
CA ILE A 124 15.08 11.42 -12.73
C ILE A 124 15.54 9.99 -12.48
N LEU A 125 16.24 9.39 -13.46
CA LEU A 125 16.74 8.04 -13.34
C LEU A 125 18.04 7.99 -12.51
N CYS A 126 18.00 7.21 -11.43
CA CYS A 126 19.06 7.03 -10.44
C CYS A 126 19.64 5.62 -10.51
N ARG A 127 20.83 5.40 -9.93
CA ARG A 127 21.47 4.08 -9.92
C ARG A 127 20.63 3.04 -9.19
N ASP A 128 20.15 3.38 -8.03
CA ASP A 128 19.38 2.54 -7.11
C ASP A 128 18.41 3.38 -6.26
N ILE A 129 17.71 2.76 -5.35
CA ILE A 129 16.72 3.45 -4.50
C ILE A 129 17.40 4.41 -3.50
N ALA A 130 18.60 4.11 -3.02
CA ALA A 130 19.32 5.00 -2.11
C ALA A 130 19.74 6.30 -2.82
N ASP A 131 20.23 6.18 -4.06
CA ASP A 131 20.54 7.32 -4.94
C ASP A 131 19.27 8.14 -5.25
N ALA A 132 18.12 7.49 -5.44
CA ALA A 132 16.84 8.17 -5.66
C ALA A 132 16.40 8.98 -4.42
N PHE A 133 16.56 8.45 -3.20
CA PHE A 133 16.30 9.21 -1.98
C PHE A 133 17.25 10.40 -1.82
N SER A 134 18.55 10.22 -2.06
CA SER A 134 19.52 11.32 -2.04
C SER A 134 19.18 12.40 -3.06
N LYS A 135 18.76 12.01 -4.28
CA LYS A 135 18.33 12.95 -5.31
C LYS A 135 17.05 13.70 -4.94
N MET A 136 16.11 13.03 -4.30
CA MET A 136 14.90 13.67 -3.76
C MET A 136 15.24 14.74 -2.73
N GLU A 137 16.16 14.44 -1.79
CA GLU A 137 16.63 15.40 -0.78
C GLU A 137 17.34 16.61 -1.42
N THR A 138 18.18 16.36 -2.44
CA THR A 138 18.83 17.44 -3.21
C THR A 138 17.80 18.33 -3.90
N CYS A 139 16.80 17.77 -4.56
CA CYS A 139 15.73 18.57 -5.19
C CYS A 139 14.92 19.36 -4.15
N ALA A 140 14.70 18.81 -2.97
CA ALA A 140 14.02 19.51 -1.89
C ALA A 140 14.84 20.70 -1.36
N SER A 141 16.15 20.50 -1.13
CA SER A 141 17.04 21.55 -0.62
C SER A 141 17.28 22.68 -1.65
N ASP A 142 17.59 22.33 -2.89
CA ASP A 142 18.07 23.28 -3.89
C ASP A 142 16.92 24.01 -4.60
N GLU A 143 15.78 23.32 -4.82
CA GLU A 143 14.63 23.87 -5.52
C GLU A 143 13.48 24.27 -4.56
N GLY A 144 13.58 23.90 -3.29
CA GLY A 144 12.54 24.14 -2.28
C GLY A 144 11.28 23.31 -2.50
N ARG A 145 11.39 22.13 -3.15
CA ARG A 145 10.26 21.22 -3.41
C ARG A 145 9.84 20.51 -2.13
N THR A 146 8.55 20.28 -1.99
CA THR A 146 8.03 19.50 -0.86
C THR A 146 8.20 18.01 -1.11
N ILE A 147 8.81 17.31 -0.16
CA ILE A 147 8.97 15.84 -0.22
C ILE A 147 7.62 15.17 0.01
N MET A 148 7.23 14.29 -0.93
CA MET A 148 6.12 13.36 -0.79
C MET A 148 6.69 11.98 -0.44
N HIS A 149 6.68 11.66 0.87
CA HIS A 149 7.26 10.39 1.35
C HIS A 149 6.33 9.20 1.03
N PRO A 150 6.86 8.01 0.62
CA PRO A 150 6.04 6.89 0.14
C PRO A 150 5.18 6.20 1.20
N PHE A 151 5.48 6.31 2.49
CA PHE A 151 4.74 5.63 3.55
C PHE A 151 4.76 6.35 4.90
N GLU A 152 5.63 7.34 5.10
CA GLU A 152 5.78 8.05 6.37
C GLU A 152 5.00 9.37 6.35
N GLY A 153 4.45 9.73 7.50
CA GLY A 153 3.76 11.00 7.72
C GLY A 153 2.24 10.90 7.71
N ARG A 154 1.63 11.96 8.28
CA ARG A 154 0.19 12.03 8.56
C ARG A 154 -0.67 11.84 7.30
N HIS A 155 -0.30 12.44 6.18
CA HIS A 155 -1.08 12.39 4.94
C HIS A 155 -1.21 10.97 4.37
N MET A 156 -0.12 10.16 4.44
CA MET A 156 -0.15 8.77 3.98
C MET A 156 -1.02 7.90 4.87
N THR A 157 -0.87 8.03 6.19
CA THR A 157 -1.67 7.29 7.17
C THR A 157 -3.15 7.72 7.10
N LEU A 158 -3.43 9.00 7.00
CA LEU A 158 -4.81 9.52 6.91
C LEU A 158 -5.47 9.09 5.59
N GLY A 159 -4.74 9.14 4.46
CA GLY A 159 -5.24 8.65 3.18
C GLY A 159 -5.62 7.16 3.24
N SER A 160 -4.77 6.33 3.84
CA SER A 160 -5.05 4.91 4.03
C SER A 160 -6.17 4.66 5.05
N ALA A 161 -6.33 5.55 6.05
CA ALA A 161 -7.42 5.47 7.00
C ALA A 161 -8.80 5.65 6.33
N THR A 162 -8.89 6.48 5.29
CA THR A 162 -10.15 6.61 4.52
C THR A 162 -10.54 5.29 3.85
N CYS A 163 -9.57 4.53 3.34
CA CYS A 163 -9.81 3.19 2.78
C CYS A 163 -10.30 2.21 3.85
N GLY A 164 -9.65 2.20 5.02
CA GLY A 164 -10.08 1.36 6.15
C GLY A 164 -11.49 1.70 6.64
N ALA A 165 -11.82 2.98 6.75
CA ALA A 165 -13.15 3.45 7.15
C ALA A 165 -14.24 3.04 6.13
N GLU A 166 -13.97 3.23 4.82
CA GLU A 166 -14.87 2.76 3.76
C GLU A 166 -15.13 1.26 3.88
N PHE A 167 -14.07 0.47 4.08
CA PHE A 167 -14.17 -0.98 4.09
C PHE A 167 -14.93 -1.51 5.32
N VAL A 168 -14.56 -1.06 6.52
CA VAL A 168 -15.24 -1.53 7.75
C VAL A 168 -16.68 -1.03 7.85
N THR A 169 -17.00 0.14 7.29
CA THR A 169 -18.36 0.67 7.26
C THR A 169 -19.25 -0.09 6.26
N ALA A 170 -18.71 -0.44 5.09
CA ALA A 170 -19.43 -1.24 4.10
C ALA A 170 -19.63 -2.71 4.52
N HIS A 171 -18.76 -3.21 5.38
CA HIS A 171 -18.72 -4.62 5.82
C HIS A 171 -18.54 -4.71 7.34
N PRO A 172 -19.53 -4.27 8.13
CA PRO A 172 -19.45 -4.31 9.60
C PRO A 172 -19.39 -5.74 10.17
N GLU A 173 -19.74 -6.74 9.38
CA GLU A 173 -19.65 -8.15 9.74
C GLU A 173 -18.22 -8.70 9.78
N ILE A 174 -17.24 -8.04 9.15
CA ILE A 174 -15.85 -8.55 9.08
C ILE A 174 -15.21 -8.53 10.47
N ASP A 175 -14.69 -9.68 10.89
CA ASP A 175 -14.02 -9.89 12.17
C ASP A 175 -12.50 -9.80 12.09
N LEU A 176 -11.93 -10.17 10.93
CA LEU A 176 -10.50 -10.29 10.68
C LEU A 176 -10.10 -9.57 9.41
N PHE A 177 -9.21 -8.59 9.50
CA PHE A 177 -8.63 -7.89 8.35
C PHE A 177 -7.17 -8.31 8.15
N ILE A 178 -6.80 -8.66 6.91
CA ILE A 178 -5.42 -9.00 6.53
C ILE A 178 -4.92 -7.96 5.53
N ILE A 179 -3.82 -7.27 5.89
CA ILE A 179 -3.35 -6.08 5.19
C ILE A 179 -1.85 -6.22 4.88
N PRO A 180 -1.42 -6.07 3.60
CA PRO A 180 -0.01 -6.11 3.23
C PRO A 180 0.79 -4.96 3.88
N VAL A 181 2.02 -5.26 4.29
CA VAL A 181 2.92 -4.33 4.95
C VAL A 181 4.24 -4.22 4.18
N GLY A 182 4.56 -3.00 3.74
CA GLY A 182 5.91 -2.60 3.38
C GLY A 182 6.44 -1.64 4.43
N GLY A 183 6.63 -0.36 4.12
CA GLY A 183 7.00 0.66 5.12
C GLY A 183 5.89 1.05 6.10
N GLY A 184 4.74 0.37 6.10
CA GLY A 184 3.66 0.54 7.07
C GLY A 184 2.58 1.57 6.69
N GLY A 185 2.72 2.32 5.59
CA GLY A 185 1.79 3.41 5.25
C GLY A 185 0.33 2.98 5.00
N LEU A 186 0.11 1.77 4.45
CA LEU A 186 -1.24 1.25 4.24
C LEU A 186 -1.86 0.81 5.58
N ILE A 187 -1.18 -0.10 6.26
CA ILE A 187 -1.71 -0.73 7.47
C ILE A 187 -1.87 0.26 8.63
N SER A 188 -0.96 1.23 8.78
CA SER A 188 -1.06 2.25 9.84
C SER A 188 -2.39 3.02 9.77
N GLY A 189 -2.82 3.39 8.56
CA GLY A 189 -4.08 4.09 8.36
C GLY A 189 -5.29 3.17 8.46
N MET A 190 -5.29 2.07 7.71
CA MET A 190 -6.43 1.14 7.72
C MET A 190 -6.69 0.59 9.12
N ALA A 191 -5.66 0.11 9.83
CA ALA A 191 -5.80 -0.40 11.19
C ALA A 191 -6.34 0.65 12.16
N THR A 192 -5.85 1.90 12.05
CA THR A 192 -6.37 3.01 12.87
C THR A 192 -7.87 3.21 12.65
N ALA A 193 -8.31 3.31 11.40
CA ALA A 193 -9.73 3.49 11.10
C ALA A 193 -10.59 2.31 11.56
N ILE A 194 -10.13 1.08 11.29
CA ILE A 194 -10.81 -0.16 11.69
C ILE A 194 -10.98 -0.18 13.21
N LYS A 195 -9.91 0.03 13.98
CA LYS A 195 -9.97 0.01 15.46
C LYS A 195 -10.77 1.15 16.07
N LEU A 196 -10.86 2.30 15.40
CA LEU A 196 -11.70 3.42 15.84
C LEU A 196 -13.19 3.15 15.62
N ILE A 197 -13.57 2.39 14.58
CA ILE A 197 -14.95 2.09 14.22
C ILE A 197 -15.40 0.76 14.85
N LYS A 198 -14.53 -0.25 14.84
CA LYS A 198 -14.78 -1.62 15.32
C LYS A 198 -13.58 -2.09 16.13
N SER A 199 -13.53 -1.70 17.40
CA SER A 199 -12.35 -1.94 18.29
C SER A 199 -12.00 -3.41 18.48
N GLU A 200 -13.00 -4.29 18.41
CA GLU A 200 -12.88 -5.74 18.58
C GLU A 200 -12.38 -6.46 17.32
N ALA A 201 -12.37 -5.83 16.15
CA ALA A 201 -11.88 -6.43 14.92
C ALA A 201 -10.39 -6.76 15.04
N ILE A 202 -9.99 -7.93 14.55
CA ILE A 202 -8.60 -8.36 14.51
C ILE A 202 -7.96 -7.79 13.24
N VAL A 203 -6.82 -7.14 13.38
CA VAL A 203 -6.03 -6.62 12.25
C VAL A 203 -4.68 -7.29 12.19
N ILE A 204 -4.43 -8.02 11.11
CA ILE A 204 -3.18 -8.73 10.84
C ILE A 204 -2.45 -8.03 9.70
N GLY A 205 -1.18 -7.70 9.92
CA GLY A 205 -0.27 -7.32 8.87
C GLY A 205 0.41 -8.54 8.26
N VAL A 206 0.83 -8.42 6.99
CA VAL A 206 1.62 -9.46 6.33
C VAL A 206 2.81 -8.87 5.58
N GLU A 207 3.99 -9.42 5.82
CA GLU A 207 5.26 -9.07 5.17
C GLU A 207 5.90 -10.29 4.50
N PRO A 208 6.68 -10.08 3.41
CA PRO A 208 7.56 -11.14 2.92
C PRO A 208 8.69 -11.42 3.92
N TYR A 209 9.13 -12.67 4.05
CA TYR A 209 10.31 -13.00 4.88
C TYR A 209 11.55 -12.20 4.48
N GLY A 210 11.71 -11.92 3.19
CA GLY A 210 12.84 -11.15 2.66
C GLY A 210 12.74 -9.63 2.84
N ALA A 211 11.65 -9.11 3.44
CA ALA A 211 11.43 -7.68 3.68
C ALA A 211 10.51 -7.44 4.89
N ASP A 212 10.90 -7.97 6.06
CA ASP A 212 10.09 -8.03 7.28
C ASP A 212 10.45 -6.92 8.29
N SER A 213 10.70 -5.71 7.82
CA SER A 213 11.18 -4.59 8.66
C SER A 213 10.23 -4.23 9.80
N MET A 214 8.91 -4.30 9.60
CA MET A 214 7.93 -3.98 10.63
C MET A 214 7.82 -5.11 11.67
N PHE A 215 7.87 -6.38 11.25
CA PHE A 215 7.92 -7.52 12.16
C PHE A 215 9.15 -7.44 13.09
N GLN A 216 10.32 -7.17 12.53
CA GLN A 216 11.55 -7.01 13.30
C GLN A 216 11.47 -5.80 14.24
N SER A 217 10.84 -4.70 13.79
CA SER A 217 10.63 -3.49 14.60
C SER A 217 9.73 -3.75 15.81
N LEU A 218 8.63 -4.48 15.63
CA LEU A 218 7.74 -4.85 16.74
C LEU A 218 8.44 -5.77 17.73
N LYS A 219 9.26 -6.71 17.24
CA LYS A 219 10.07 -7.60 18.09
C LYS A 219 11.14 -6.84 18.87
N ALA A 220 11.77 -5.84 18.24
CA ALA A 220 12.82 -5.01 18.87
C ALA A 220 12.24 -3.92 19.80
N GLY A 221 10.94 -3.60 19.70
CA GLY A 221 10.32 -2.50 20.44
C GLY A 221 10.65 -1.10 19.90
N THR A 222 11.31 -1.01 18.75
CA THR A 222 11.71 0.24 18.09
C THR A 222 11.77 0.05 16.57
N ALA A 223 11.60 1.13 15.80
CA ALA A 223 11.75 1.09 14.35
C ALA A 223 13.18 0.70 13.96
N VAL A 224 13.31 -0.33 13.12
CA VAL A 224 14.61 -0.88 12.69
C VAL A 224 14.77 -0.79 11.18
N LYS A 225 16.04 -0.89 10.74
CA LYS A 225 16.44 -0.99 9.33
C LYS A 225 17.01 -2.40 9.09
N LEU A 226 16.60 -3.01 7.98
CA LEU A 226 17.14 -4.28 7.49
C LEU A 226 18.47 -4.03 6.76
N ASP A 227 19.40 -4.97 6.89
CA ASP A 227 20.67 -4.93 6.15
C ASP A 227 20.45 -5.18 4.64
N LYS A 228 19.49 -6.04 4.29
CA LYS A 228 19.18 -6.43 2.92
C LYS A 228 17.68 -6.67 2.75
N VAL A 229 17.18 -6.34 1.59
CA VAL A 229 15.82 -6.68 1.12
C VAL A 229 15.94 -7.64 -0.05
N ASN A 230 15.16 -8.72 -0.02
CA ASN A 230 15.12 -9.73 -1.09
C ASN A 230 13.70 -10.30 -1.19
N THR A 231 12.88 -9.74 -2.07
CA THR A 231 11.52 -10.22 -2.37
C THR A 231 11.10 -9.81 -3.77
N ILE A 232 10.23 -10.59 -4.38
CA ILE A 232 9.56 -10.25 -5.66
C ILE A 232 8.56 -9.10 -5.49
N ALA A 233 8.08 -8.87 -4.27
CA ALA A 233 7.11 -7.83 -3.96
C ALA A 233 7.81 -6.48 -3.72
N ASP A 234 8.27 -5.82 -4.80
CA ASP A 234 8.98 -4.54 -4.75
C ASP A 234 8.21 -3.45 -3.97
N SER A 235 6.88 -3.45 -4.05
CA SER A 235 6.02 -2.51 -3.31
C SER A 235 5.95 -2.79 -1.80
N LEU A 236 6.37 -3.98 -1.34
CA LEU A 236 6.56 -4.34 0.07
C LEU A 236 8.03 -4.29 0.51
N GLY A 237 8.95 -4.10 -0.44
CA GLY A 237 10.39 -4.12 -0.22
C GLY A 237 10.94 -2.88 0.50
N SER A 238 10.33 -2.46 1.60
CA SER A 238 10.88 -1.38 2.42
C SER A 238 12.04 -1.89 3.28
N PRO A 239 13.25 -1.28 3.18
CA PRO A 239 14.36 -1.68 4.02
C PRO A 239 14.23 -1.23 5.47
N LEU A 240 13.25 -0.40 5.79
CA LEU A 240 13.10 0.16 7.13
C LEU A 240 11.64 0.43 7.48
N ALA A 241 11.31 0.28 8.74
CA ALA A 241 10.17 0.91 9.36
C ALA A 241 10.58 2.33 9.82
N MET A 242 9.66 3.28 9.75
CA MET A 242 9.91 4.64 10.23
C MET A 242 9.07 4.95 11.47
N PRO A 243 9.51 5.91 12.31
CA PRO A 243 8.92 6.12 13.64
C PRO A 243 7.41 6.39 13.64
N TYR A 244 6.91 7.16 12.65
CA TYR A 244 5.49 7.51 12.62
C TYR A 244 4.63 6.30 12.27
N SER A 245 4.91 5.62 11.16
CA SER A 245 4.16 4.42 10.75
C SER A 245 4.29 3.27 11.76
N TYR A 246 5.49 3.05 12.32
CA TYR A 246 5.73 2.08 13.39
C TYR A 246 4.84 2.30 14.60
N GLU A 247 4.73 3.56 15.07
CA GLU A 247 3.94 3.87 16.28
C GLU A 247 2.44 3.59 16.07
N PHE A 248 1.90 3.84 14.88
CA PHE A 248 0.52 3.49 14.55
C PHE A 248 0.31 1.98 14.45
N VAL A 249 1.23 1.28 13.80
CA VAL A 249 1.18 -0.20 13.71
C VAL A 249 1.24 -0.83 15.10
N ARG A 250 2.18 -0.41 15.95
CA ARG A 250 2.32 -0.90 17.32
C ARG A 250 1.05 -0.75 18.15
N ARG A 251 0.22 0.28 17.88
CA ARG A 251 -1.01 0.56 18.63
C ARG A 251 -2.24 -0.17 18.11
N HIS A 252 -2.34 -0.39 16.81
CA HIS A 252 -3.57 -0.76 16.16
C HIS A 252 -3.53 -2.09 15.42
N VAL A 253 -2.35 -2.71 15.31
CA VAL A 253 -2.18 -4.01 14.65
C VAL A 253 -1.95 -5.09 15.69
N ASP A 254 -2.73 -6.16 15.61
CA ASP A 254 -2.69 -7.23 16.60
C ASP A 254 -1.49 -8.17 16.38
N GLN A 255 -1.11 -8.39 15.11
CA GLN A 255 -0.02 -9.27 14.74
C GLN A 255 0.52 -8.97 13.35
N ILE A 256 1.81 -9.23 13.11
CA ILE A 256 2.42 -9.31 11.77
C ILE A 256 2.80 -10.76 11.48
N LEU A 257 2.28 -11.29 10.38
CA LEU A 257 2.65 -12.59 9.84
C LEU A 257 3.66 -12.41 8.69
N ARG A 258 4.37 -13.48 8.35
CA ARG A 258 5.33 -13.48 7.24
C ARG A 258 5.01 -14.60 6.27
N ILE A 259 5.26 -14.34 4.98
CA ILE A 259 5.02 -15.26 3.87
C ILE A 259 6.25 -15.36 2.97
N GLU A 260 6.35 -16.46 2.24
CA GLU A 260 7.35 -16.64 1.20
C GLU A 260 6.89 -16.03 -0.14
N ASP A 261 7.85 -15.72 -1.00
CA ASP A 261 7.58 -15.18 -2.34
C ASP A 261 6.72 -16.15 -3.18
N ASP A 262 6.95 -17.47 -3.07
CA ASP A 262 6.17 -18.50 -3.77
C ASP A 262 4.69 -18.52 -3.36
N GLU A 263 4.38 -18.19 -2.10
CA GLU A 263 2.98 -18.09 -1.63
C GLU A 263 2.26 -16.91 -2.29
N MET A 264 2.99 -15.80 -2.52
CA MET A 264 2.46 -14.67 -3.29
C MET A 264 2.24 -15.04 -4.75
N CYS A 265 3.17 -15.76 -5.39
CA CYS A 265 3.02 -16.22 -6.78
C CYS A 265 1.78 -17.10 -6.95
N LYS A 266 1.54 -18.07 -6.04
CA LYS A 266 0.34 -18.89 -6.03
C LYS A 266 -0.93 -18.05 -5.91
N SER A 267 -0.91 -17.04 -5.06
CA SER A 267 -2.05 -16.13 -4.86
C SER A 267 -2.28 -15.18 -6.03
N MET A 268 -1.22 -14.77 -6.75
CA MET A 268 -1.34 -14.05 -8.02
C MET A 268 -2.07 -14.89 -9.07
N ARG A 269 -1.70 -16.18 -9.21
CA ARG A 269 -2.41 -17.13 -10.10
C ARG A 269 -3.87 -17.28 -9.67
N THR A 270 -4.13 -17.41 -8.37
CA THR A 270 -5.50 -17.51 -7.83
C THR A 270 -6.35 -16.29 -8.20
N TYR A 271 -5.81 -15.08 -8.03
CA TYR A 271 -6.52 -13.86 -8.44
C TYR A 271 -6.79 -13.81 -9.94
N GLN A 272 -5.83 -14.24 -10.78
CA GLN A 272 -6.04 -14.34 -12.22
C GLN A 272 -7.11 -15.38 -12.57
N ASP A 273 -7.10 -16.55 -11.92
CA ASP A 273 -8.03 -17.64 -12.23
C ASP A 273 -9.45 -17.37 -11.73
N ILE A 274 -9.59 -16.80 -10.55
CA ILE A 274 -10.89 -16.56 -9.92
C ILE A 274 -11.50 -15.23 -10.31
N LEU A 275 -10.74 -14.15 -10.21
CA LEU A 275 -11.23 -12.79 -10.39
C LEU A 275 -10.91 -12.21 -11.77
N LYS A 276 -10.04 -12.84 -12.56
CA LYS A 276 -9.59 -12.38 -13.87
C LYS A 276 -8.88 -11.01 -13.80
N ILE A 277 -8.11 -10.79 -12.73
CA ILE A 277 -7.34 -9.58 -12.51
C ILE A 277 -5.83 -9.87 -12.51
N THR A 278 -5.05 -8.92 -13.02
CA THR A 278 -3.59 -8.92 -12.92
C THR A 278 -3.18 -8.19 -11.65
N ALA A 279 -2.83 -8.93 -10.62
CA ALA A 279 -2.41 -8.39 -9.31
C ALA A 279 -0.88 -8.37 -9.22
N GLU A 280 -0.27 -7.29 -8.75
CA GLU A 280 1.15 -7.30 -8.41
C GLU A 280 1.42 -8.20 -7.18
N PRO A 281 2.65 -8.69 -6.95
CA PRO A 281 2.95 -9.57 -5.80
C PRO A 281 2.48 -9.00 -4.46
N ALA A 282 2.69 -7.71 -4.23
CA ALA A 282 2.24 -7.02 -3.02
C ALA A 282 0.72 -7.10 -2.81
N CYS A 283 -0.04 -7.05 -3.91
CA CYS A 283 -1.50 -7.17 -3.88
C CYS A 283 -1.95 -8.57 -3.46
N ALA A 284 -1.22 -9.61 -3.85
CA ALA A 284 -1.52 -11.00 -3.55
C ALA A 284 -1.16 -11.42 -2.12
N ALA A 285 -0.35 -10.64 -1.41
CA ALA A 285 0.16 -10.98 -0.08
C ALA A 285 -0.94 -11.24 0.96
N ALA A 286 -2.04 -10.48 0.94
CA ALA A 286 -3.15 -10.68 1.87
C ALA A 286 -3.85 -12.03 1.66
N LEU A 287 -4.05 -12.45 0.41
CA LEU A 287 -4.61 -13.77 0.08
C LEU A 287 -3.62 -14.88 0.44
N ALA A 288 -2.33 -14.69 0.14
CA ALA A 288 -1.28 -15.64 0.52
C ALA A 288 -1.28 -15.90 2.04
N ALA A 289 -1.38 -14.85 2.84
CA ALA A 289 -1.48 -15.00 4.28
C ALA A 289 -2.76 -15.73 4.72
N LEU A 290 -3.92 -15.45 4.10
CA LEU A 290 -5.19 -16.12 4.41
C LEU A 290 -5.13 -17.62 4.17
N VAL A 291 -4.59 -18.03 3.04
CA VAL A 291 -4.51 -19.48 2.69
C VAL A 291 -3.29 -20.18 3.31
N GLY A 292 -2.36 -19.41 3.85
CA GLY A 292 -1.12 -19.84 4.51
C GLY A 292 -1.15 -19.61 6.03
N PRO A 293 -0.27 -18.74 6.56
CA PRO A 293 -0.05 -18.62 8.01
C PRO A 293 -1.24 -18.07 8.81
N ALA A 294 -2.20 -17.38 8.18
CA ALA A 294 -3.41 -16.91 8.86
C ALA A 294 -4.58 -17.91 8.80
N LYS A 295 -4.40 -19.08 8.15
CA LYS A 295 -5.46 -20.05 7.89
C LYS A 295 -6.24 -20.43 9.16
N GLU A 296 -5.55 -20.83 10.21
CA GLU A 296 -6.18 -21.27 11.47
C GLU A 296 -6.89 -20.12 12.20
N LEU A 297 -6.35 -18.91 12.09
CA LEU A 297 -6.94 -17.69 12.68
C LEU A 297 -8.24 -17.26 11.97
N ALA A 298 -8.39 -17.65 10.70
CA ALA A 298 -9.52 -17.27 9.86
C ALA A 298 -10.73 -18.21 9.97
N ILE A 299 -10.54 -19.44 10.51
CA ILE A 299 -11.63 -20.43 10.62
C ILE A 299 -12.83 -19.85 11.36
N GLY A 300 -14.01 -19.96 10.76
CA GLY A 300 -15.29 -19.49 11.31
C GLY A 300 -15.46 -17.97 11.39
N LYS A 301 -14.55 -17.18 10.78
CA LYS A 301 -14.61 -15.70 10.79
C LYS A 301 -15.10 -15.13 9.46
N GLN A 302 -15.60 -13.92 9.53
CA GLN A 302 -15.75 -13.04 8.37
C GLN A 302 -14.42 -12.34 8.10
N VAL A 303 -13.87 -12.48 6.89
CA VAL A 303 -12.50 -12.05 6.56
C VAL A 303 -12.51 -10.90 5.55
N GLY A 304 -11.75 -9.85 5.83
CA GLY A 304 -11.49 -8.73 4.93
C GLY A 304 -10.07 -8.77 4.39
N LEU A 305 -9.93 -8.76 3.06
CA LEU A 305 -8.65 -8.61 2.37
C LEU A 305 -8.60 -7.28 1.63
N ILE A 306 -7.39 -6.81 1.32
CA ILE A 306 -7.20 -5.69 0.43
C ILE A 306 -6.34 -6.08 -0.77
N ALA A 307 -6.86 -5.85 -1.98
CA ALA A 307 -6.13 -5.90 -3.22
C ALA A 307 -5.56 -4.49 -3.50
N CYS A 308 -4.32 -4.24 -3.07
CA CYS A 308 -3.81 -2.89 -2.84
C CYS A 308 -3.24 -2.19 -4.08
N GLY A 309 -2.85 -2.92 -5.14
CA GLY A 309 -2.27 -2.35 -6.35
C GLY A 309 -2.07 -3.34 -7.50
N SER A 310 -1.94 -2.80 -8.73
CA SER A 310 -1.79 -3.59 -9.96
C SER A 310 -0.77 -3.00 -10.95
N ASN A 311 0.12 -2.13 -10.49
CA ASN A 311 1.09 -1.47 -11.37
C ASN A 311 2.27 -2.39 -11.71
N ILE A 312 1.99 -3.41 -12.50
CA ILE A 312 2.95 -4.38 -13.03
C ILE A 312 2.72 -4.57 -14.53
N SER A 313 3.79 -4.60 -15.34
CA SER A 313 3.68 -4.94 -16.75
C SER A 313 3.36 -6.42 -16.93
N LEU A 314 2.69 -6.78 -18.06
CA LEU A 314 2.38 -8.19 -18.35
C LEU A 314 3.65 -9.05 -18.46
N ASP A 315 4.71 -8.51 -19.06
CA ASP A 315 5.99 -9.23 -19.18
C ASP A 315 6.60 -9.54 -17.80
N ARG A 316 6.58 -8.55 -16.89
CA ARG A 316 7.06 -8.77 -15.52
C ARG A 316 6.15 -9.72 -14.74
N TYR A 317 4.84 -9.63 -14.92
CA TYR A 317 3.87 -10.54 -14.31
C TYR A 317 4.15 -11.98 -14.72
N HIS A 318 4.31 -12.25 -16.02
CA HIS A 318 4.63 -13.58 -16.53
C HIS A 318 6.02 -14.05 -16.05
N ALA A 319 7.04 -13.21 -16.15
CA ALA A 319 8.40 -13.56 -15.69
C ALA A 319 8.43 -13.98 -14.20
N ILE A 320 7.67 -13.32 -13.33
CA ILE A 320 7.55 -13.69 -11.91
C ILE A 320 6.88 -15.06 -11.76
N LEU A 321 5.78 -15.29 -12.47
CA LEU A 321 5.06 -16.55 -12.37
C LEU A 321 5.84 -17.72 -12.96
N ASP A 322 6.56 -17.54 -14.07
CA ASP A 322 7.38 -18.57 -14.70
C ASP A 322 8.58 -18.97 -13.85
N ALA A 323 9.15 -18.02 -13.10
CA ALA A 323 10.27 -18.31 -12.19
C ALA A 323 9.87 -19.09 -10.92
N SER A 324 8.56 -19.17 -10.61
CA SER A 324 7.99 -19.83 -9.43
C SER A 324 7.33 -21.18 -9.72
N GLY A 325 7.49 -21.69 -10.95
CA GLY A 325 6.88 -22.94 -11.45
C GLY A 325 7.65 -24.20 -11.15
#